data_a416dadefb5c669f84812691650a5ac5
#
_entry.id   a416dadefb5c669f84812691650a5ac5
#
_cell.length_a   1.000
_cell.length_b   1.000
_cell.length_c   1.000
_cell.angle_alpha   90.00
_cell.angle_beta   90.00
_cell.angle_gamma   90.00
#
_symmetry.space_group_name_H-M   'P 1'
#
loop_
_entity.id
_entity.type
_entity.pdbx_description
1 polymer ?
#
loop_
_entity_poly.entity_id
_entity_poly.type
_entity_poly.pdbx_seq_one_letter_code
_entity_poly.pdbx_strand_id
1 'polypeptide(L)'
;MIEFGVATAYGTMKRVLMHRPGEELQKVTDDTLEEFHFQRPVKKEKFLADYNGMLELFQSHGVETVLLTDVLKSDDDAMSYIRHRPNMTYTRDLASVFNSGAVLMGPHLKGRWGDQWIVGRALERLGVPILGSIDQPGFLEGGGVTLIGDDIAAAFPLRPGQRSRDPSVERANHG
;
A
#
# COMPACT_ATOMS: atom_id res chain seq x y z
N MET A 1 16.81 -15.72 -8.89
CA MET A 1 15.57 -14.97 -9.20
C MET A 1 14.58 -15.29 -8.09
N ILE A 2 13.99 -14.30 -7.48
CA ILE A 2 12.98 -14.52 -6.43
C ILE A 2 11.70 -15.02 -7.09
N GLU A 3 11.10 -16.09 -6.58
CA GLU A 3 9.78 -16.53 -7.02
C GLU A 3 8.76 -15.48 -6.57
N PHE A 4 7.98 -14.94 -7.51
CA PHE A 4 6.92 -13.97 -7.27
C PHE A 4 5.65 -14.39 -8.00
N GLY A 5 4.57 -13.71 -7.74
CA GLY A 5 3.30 -13.91 -8.42
C GLY A 5 2.18 -14.25 -7.46
N VAL A 6 0.98 -13.85 -7.85
CA VAL A 6 -0.26 -14.14 -7.15
C VAL A 6 -1.32 -14.49 -8.18
N ALA A 7 -1.90 -15.68 -8.07
CA ALA A 7 -2.95 -16.15 -8.98
C ALA A 7 -4.36 -15.93 -8.41
N THR A 8 -4.49 -15.83 -7.09
CA THR A 8 -5.81 -15.70 -6.44
C THR A 8 -5.75 -14.77 -5.24
N ALA A 9 -6.86 -14.11 -4.93
CA ALA A 9 -6.98 -13.22 -3.77
C ALA A 9 -7.06 -13.98 -2.43
N TYR A 10 -7.20 -15.29 -2.43
CA TYR A 10 -7.45 -16.14 -1.25
C TYR A 10 -6.41 -17.27 -1.08
N GLY A 11 -5.38 -17.31 -1.93
CA GLY A 11 -4.30 -18.29 -1.80
C GLY A 11 -3.46 -18.07 -0.55
N THR A 12 -2.72 -19.12 -0.16
CA THR A 12 -1.80 -19.01 0.98
C THR A 12 -0.70 -18.03 0.69
N MET A 13 -0.57 -16.99 1.52
CA MET A 13 0.48 -16.00 1.43
C MET A 13 1.82 -16.64 1.78
N LYS A 14 2.82 -16.49 0.90
CA LYS A 14 4.18 -17.01 1.12
C LYS A 14 5.19 -15.90 1.40
N ARG A 15 5.01 -14.76 0.72
CA ARG A 15 5.90 -13.59 0.83
C ARG A 15 5.09 -12.31 0.70
N VAL A 16 5.47 -11.27 1.44
CA VAL A 16 4.83 -9.96 1.38
C VAL A 16 5.87 -8.85 1.43
N LEU A 17 5.73 -7.87 0.52
CA LEU A 17 6.49 -6.62 0.57
C LEU A 17 5.75 -5.64 1.49
N MET A 18 6.44 -5.12 2.49
CA MET A 18 5.87 -4.26 3.52
C MET A 18 6.77 -3.06 3.78
N HIS A 19 6.19 -1.97 4.27
CA HIS A 19 6.95 -0.86 4.82
C HIS A 19 6.67 -0.73 6.32
N ARG A 20 7.69 -1.00 7.14
CA ARG A 20 7.59 -0.75 8.59
C ARG A 20 7.69 0.74 8.84
N PRO A 21 6.63 1.37 9.37
CA PRO A 21 6.64 2.81 9.56
C PRO A 21 7.71 3.28 10.54
N GLY A 22 8.18 4.51 10.35
CA GLY A 22 9.23 5.14 11.13
C GLY A 22 8.88 6.56 11.56
N GLU A 23 9.85 7.48 11.40
CA GLU A 23 9.70 8.88 11.79
C GLU A 23 8.71 9.65 10.91
N GLU A 24 8.40 9.15 9.71
CA GLU A 24 7.42 9.75 8.80
C GLU A 24 6.01 9.86 9.42
N LEU A 25 5.68 9.00 10.40
CA LEU A 25 4.41 9.10 11.13
C LEU A 25 4.25 10.41 11.90
N GLN A 26 5.35 11.07 12.27
CA GLN A 26 5.33 12.38 12.94
C GLN A 26 4.89 13.51 12.00
N LYS A 27 4.82 13.26 10.69
CA LYS A 27 4.27 14.20 9.70
C LYS A 27 2.75 14.28 9.76
N VAL A 28 2.09 13.31 10.42
CA VAL A 28 0.64 13.29 10.59
C VAL A 28 0.29 14.14 11.82
N THR A 29 0.03 15.40 11.58
CA THR A 29 -0.39 16.41 12.56
C THR A 29 -1.82 16.88 12.29
N ASP A 30 -2.42 17.65 13.18
CA ASP A 30 -3.76 18.20 12.97
C ASP A 30 -3.87 18.98 11.65
N ASP A 31 -2.80 19.66 11.23
CA ASP A 31 -2.75 20.45 9.98
C ASP A 31 -2.62 19.61 8.71
N THR A 32 -2.18 18.34 8.83
CA THR A 32 -1.90 17.46 7.67
C THR A 32 -2.86 16.27 7.57
N LEU A 33 -3.88 16.20 8.42
CA LEU A 33 -4.84 15.09 8.43
C LEU A 33 -5.54 14.92 7.08
N GLU A 34 -5.95 16.02 6.45
CA GLU A 34 -6.63 15.98 5.16
C GLU A 34 -5.67 15.55 4.05
N GLU A 35 -4.43 16.08 4.05
CA GLU A 35 -3.40 15.75 3.07
C GLU A 35 -3.09 14.25 3.04
N PHE A 36 -2.92 13.64 4.21
CA PHE A 36 -2.56 12.23 4.35
C PHE A 36 -3.78 11.32 4.61
N HIS A 37 -4.97 11.88 4.68
CA HIS A 37 -6.22 11.16 4.90
C HIS A 37 -6.25 10.33 6.20
N PHE A 38 -5.69 10.89 7.27
CA PHE A 38 -5.81 10.33 8.61
C PHE A 38 -6.95 11.02 9.38
N GLN A 39 -7.60 10.27 10.28
CA GLN A 39 -8.70 10.80 11.10
C GLN A 39 -8.21 11.58 12.31
N ARG A 40 -6.96 11.37 12.73
CA ARG A 40 -6.32 11.99 13.90
C ARG A 40 -4.81 11.81 13.81
N PRO A 41 -4.03 12.63 14.55
CA PRO A 41 -2.59 12.43 14.69
C PRO A 41 -2.26 11.03 15.21
N VAL A 42 -1.18 10.45 14.71
CA VAL A 42 -0.78 9.07 15.00
C VAL A 42 0.06 9.03 16.28
N LYS A 43 -0.30 8.14 17.21
CA LYS A 43 0.56 7.79 18.34
C LYS A 43 1.57 6.74 17.86
N LYS A 44 2.77 7.21 17.51
CA LYS A 44 3.82 6.41 16.86
C LYS A 44 4.10 5.10 17.60
N GLU A 45 4.28 5.14 18.91
CA GLU A 45 4.65 3.97 19.71
C GLU A 45 3.56 2.89 19.64
N LYS A 46 2.28 3.31 19.72
CA LYS A 46 1.16 2.38 19.60
C LYS A 46 1.07 1.80 18.19
N PHE A 47 1.20 2.66 17.17
CA PHE A 47 1.16 2.22 15.77
C PHE A 47 2.28 1.20 15.48
N LEU A 48 3.48 1.45 15.97
CA LEU A 48 4.61 0.54 15.82
C LEU A 48 4.41 -0.78 16.58
N ALA A 49 3.82 -0.75 17.76
CA ALA A 49 3.51 -1.97 18.51
C ALA A 49 2.51 -2.85 17.74
N ASP A 50 1.43 -2.26 17.24
CA ASP A 50 0.42 -2.95 16.44
C ASP A 50 1.04 -3.52 15.13
N TYR A 51 1.89 -2.73 14.47
CA TYR A 51 2.57 -3.15 13.24
C TYR A 51 3.57 -4.30 13.48
N ASN A 52 4.35 -4.23 14.55
CA ASN A 52 5.26 -5.31 14.93
C ASN A 52 4.50 -6.61 15.23
N GLY A 53 3.37 -6.53 15.94
CA GLY A 53 2.50 -7.68 16.17
C GLY A 53 2.01 -8.32 14.87
N MET A 54 1.70 -7.52 13.85
CA MET A 54 1.34 -8.03 12.52
C MET A 54 2.53 -8.72 11.83
N LEU A 55 3.74 -8.15 11.93
CA LEU A 55 4.96 -8.79 11.38
C LEU A 55 5.23 -10.14 12.05
N GLU A 56 5.15 -10.20 13.38
CA GLU A 56 5.32 -11.43 14.15
C GLU A 56 4.28 -12.49 13.77
N LEU A 57 3.04 -12.07 13.55
CA LEU A 57 1.97 -12.96 13.08
C LEU A 57 2.30 -13.56 11.72
N PHE A 58 2.71 -12.76 10.74
CA PHE A 58 3.13 -13.27 9.43
C PHE A 58 4.28 -14.25 9.54
N GLN A 59 5.32 -13.91 10.29
CA GLN A 59 6.50 -14.74 10.47
C GLN A 59 6.18 -16.06 11.18
N SER A 60 5.31 -16.05 12.20
CA SER A 60 4.87 -17.25 12.91
C SER A 60 4.08 -18.23 12.03
N HIS A 61 3.46 -17.70 10.94
CA HIS A 61 2.78 -18.52 9.93
C HIS A 61 3.66 -18.84 8.72
N GLY A 62 4.97 -18.62 8.81
CA GLY A 62 5.92 -18.95 7.75
C GLY A 62 5.87 -18.00 6.55
N VAL A 63 5.26 -16.83 6.69
CA VAL A 63 5.26 -15.82 5.63
C VAL A 63 6.56 -15.03 5.67
N GLU A 64 7.28 -15.01 4.57
CA GLU A 64 8.47 -14.17 4.41
C GLU A 64 8.08 -12.70 4.30
N THR A 65 8.53 -11.89 5.24
CA THR A 65 8.30 -10.43 5.24
C THR A 65 9.52 -9.71 4.66
N VAL A 66 9.34 -9.04 3.54
CA VAL A 66 10.36 -8.24 2.87
C VAL A 66 10.09 -6.77 3.18
N LEU A 67 11.03 -6.10 3.84
CA LEU A 67 10.85 -4.69 4.17
C LEU A 67 11.34 -3.79 3.03
N LEU A 68 10.52 -2.83 2.63
CA LEU A 68 10.80 -1.86 1.58
C LEU A 68 12.13 -1.13 1.83
N THR A 69 12.37 -0.73 3.08
CA THR A 69 13.60 -0.03 3.48
C THR A 69 14.85 -0.90 3.37
N ASP A 70 14.73 -2.22 3.57
CA ASP A 70 15.88 -3.12 3.43
C ASP A 70 16.26 -3.32 1.97
N VAL A 71 15.23 -3.42 1.09
CA VAL A 71 15.43 -3.53 -0.36
C VAL A 71 16.05 -2.25 -0.92
N LEU A 72 15.63 -1.09 -0.42
CA LEU A 72 16.01 0.23 -0.93
C LEU A 72 17.13 0.90 -0.13
N LYS A 73 17.77 0.21 0.83
CA LYS A 73 18.75 0.80 1.76
C LYS A 73 19.93 1.53 1.10
N SER A 74 20.29 1.14 -0.13
CA SER A 74 21.36 1.78 -0.92
C SER A 74 20.85 2.82 -1.92
N ASP A 75 19.57 3.20 -1.83
CA ASP A 75 18.92 4.18 -2.70
C ASP A 75 18.58 5.42 -1.87
N ASP A 76 19.52 6.36 -1.83
CA ASP A 76 19.40 7.56 -0.99
C ASP A 76 18.18 8.40 -1.35
N ASP A 77 17.82 8.49 -2.63
CA ASP A 77 16.65 9.22 -3.10
C ASP A 77 15.35 8.57 -2.61
N ALA A 78 15.24 7.26 -2.76
CA ALA A 78 14.09 6.52 -2.28
C ALA A 78 13.95 6.60 -0.75
N MET A 79 15.07 6.45 -0.04
CA MET A 79 15.09 6.55 1.43
C MET A 79 14.75 7.97 1.90
N SER A 80 15.22 9.00 1.20
CA SER A 80 14.85 10.40 1.48
C SER A 80 13.37 10.62 1.25
N TYR A 81 12.81 10.11 0.16
CA TYR A 81 11.39 10.22 -0.15
C TYR A 81 10.52 9.57 0.93
N ILE A 82 10.83 8.33 1.32
CA ILE A 82 10.06 7.55 2.31
C ILE A 82 9.93 8.30 3.63
N ARG A 83 10.97 9.01 4.10
CA ARG A 83 10.96 9.77 5.37
C ARG A 83 9.88 10.85 5.45
N HIS A 84 9.24 11.17 4.34
CA HIS A 84 8.19 12.19 4.26
C HIS A 84 6.81 11.62 3.89
N ARG A 85 6.66 10.28 3.85
CA ARG A 85 5.47 9.61 3.31
C ARG A 85 4.83 8.67 4.33
N PRO A 86 3.99 9.18 5.24
CA PRO A 86 3.37 8.37 6.30
C PRO A 86 2.47 7.25 5.75
N ASN A 87 1.95 7.41 4.53
CA ASN A 87 1.08 6.42 3.88
C ASN A 87 1.84 5.26 3.22
N MET A 88 3.19 5.26 3.21
CA MET A 88 3.98 4.13 2.67
C MET A 88 3.72 2.81 3.39
N THR A 89 3.20 2.85 4.62
CA THR A 89 2.75 1.64 5.34
C THR A 89 1.66 0.86 4.58
N TYR A 90 0.90 1.52 3.69
CA TYR A 90 -0.15 0.92 2.88
C TYR A 90 0.38 0.48 1.51
N THR A 91 1.41 -0.37 1.49
CA THR A 91 2.05 -0.88 0.26
C THR A 91 1.08 -1.61 -0.66
N ARG A 92 0.03 -2.23 -0.11
CA ARG A 92 -1.03 -2.91 -0.85
C ARG A 92 -1.71 -2.02 -1.90
N ASP A 93 -1.80 -0.72 -1.63
CA ASP A 93 -2.48 0.23 -2.50
C ASP A 93 -1.64 0.64 -3.72
N LEU A 94 -0.33 0.33 -3.71
CA LEU A 94 0.63 0.90 -4.64
C LEU A 94 1.03 -0.03 -5.79
N ALA A 95 0.75 -1.32 -5.67
CA ALA A 95 1.00 -2.29 -6.73
C ALA A 95 0.08 -3.52 -6.64
N SER A 96 -0.25 -4.08 -7.79
CA SER A 96 -0.84 -5.42 -7.90
C SER A 96 0.14 -6.33 -8.61
N VAL A 97 0.48 -7.47 -7.97
CA VAL A 97 1.45 -8.43 -8.48
C VAL A 97 0.72 -9.62 -9.08
N PHE A 98 1.08 -9.95 -10.31
CA PHE A 98 0.59 -11.09 -11.09
C PHE A 98 1.74 -12.08 -11.32
N ASN A 99 1.45 -13.24 -11.91
CA ASN A 99 2.48 -14.21 -12.27
C ASN A 99 3.44 -13.68 -13.34
N SER A 100 2.96 -12.79 -14.21
CA SER A 100 3.76 -12.16 -15.28
C SER A 100 4.56 -10.93 -14.83
N GLY A 101 4.22 -10.32 -13.69
CA GLY A 101 4.85 -9.09 -13.19
C GLY A 101 3.91 -8.25 -12.36
N ALA A 102 4.22 -6.97 -12.21
CA ALA A 102 3.44 -6.04 -11.39
C ALA A 102 2.90 -4.87 -12.23
N VAL A 103 1.69 -4.43 -11.88
CA VAL A 103 1.12 -3.16 -12.33
C VAL A 103 1.16 -2.18 -11.16
N LEU A 104 1.78 -1.02 -11.37
CA LEU A 104 1.81 0.04 -10.38
C LEU A 104 0.45 0.74 -10.33
N MET A 105 -0.05 0.95 -9.13
CA MET A 105 -1.35 1.57 -8.92
C MET A 105 -1.22 3.08 -8.78
N GLY A 106 -2.26 3.82 -9.20
CA GLY A 106 -2.33 5.28 -9.12
C GLY A 106 -3.22 5.72 -7.95
N PRO A 107 -2.68 6.04 -6.77
CA PRO A 107 -3.48 6.53 -5.66
C PRO A 107 -4.11 7.88 -6.01
N HIS A 108 -5.39 8.07 -5.62
CA HIS A 108 -6.11 9.30 -5.93
C HIS A 108 -5.71 10.46 -5.00
N LEU A 109 -5.24 10.16 -3.80
CA LEU A 109 -4.85 11.14 -2.80
C LEU A 109 -3.55 11.84 -3.20
N LYS A 110 -3.58 13.18 -3.33
CA LYS A 110 -2.41 13.97 -3.77
C LYS A 110 -1.17 13.75 -2.89
N GLY A 111 -1.35 13.63 -1.58
CA GLY A 111 -0.28 13.35 -0.64
C GLY A 111 0.42 12.00 -0.86
N ARG A 112 -0.14 11.15 -1.72
CA ARG A 112 0.41 9.82 -2.07
C ARG A 112 0.98 9.73 -3.49
N TRP A 113 0.86 10.80 -4.28
CA TRP A 113 1.38 10.77 -5.65
C TRP A 113 2.88 10.57 -5.66
N GLY A 114 3.32 9.56 -6.38
CA GLY A 114 4.71 9.14 -6.45
C GLY A 114 5.07 7.93 -5.54
N ASP A 115 4.23 7.59 -4.56
CA ASP A 115 4.48 6.45 -3.67
C ASP A 115 4.62 5.13 -4.46
N GLN A 116 3.82 4.96 -5.52
CA GLN A 116 3.86 3.78 -6.39
C GLN A 116 5.22 3.57 -7.06
N TRP A 117 5.94 4.65 -7.38
CA TRP A 117 7.25 4.55 -8.00
C TRP A 117 8.31 4.03 -7.06
N ILE A 118 8.19 4.31 -5.76
CA ILE A 118 9.09 3.77 -4.74
C ILE A 118 8.88 2.26 -4.59
N VAL A 119 7.62 1.81 -4.58
CA VAL A 119 7.31 0.37 -4.59
C VAL A 119 7.77 -0.28 -5.89
N GLY A 120 7.61 0.39 -7.03
CA GLY A 120 8.12 -0.08 -8.32
C GLY A 120 9.64 -0.34 -8.30
N ARG A 121 10.43 0.62 -7.79
CA ARG A 121 11.89 0.46 -7.63
C ARG A 121 12.25 -0.75 -6.75
N ALA A 122 11.49 -0.99 -5.69
CA ALA A 122 11.72 -2.16 -4.84
C ALA A 122 11.38 -3.46 -5.56
N LEU A 123 10.26 -3.50 -6.29
CA LEU A 123 9.86 -4.67 -7.07
C LEU A 123 10.87 -5.01 -8.15
N GLU A 124 11.39 -4.01 -8.89
CA GLU A 124 12.45 -4.20 -9.89
C GLU A 124 13.73 -4.78 -9.27
N ARG A 125 14.15 -4.27 -8.09
CA ARG A 125 15.32 -4.83 -7.37
C ARG A 125 15.09 -6.26 -6.88
N LEU A 126 13.85 -6.63 -6.63
CA LEU A 126 13.46 -8.00 -6.30
C LEU A 126 13.29 -8.89 -7.55
N GLY A 127 13.52 -8.35 -8.75
CA GLY A 127 13.42 -9.09 -10.01
C GLY A 127 11.98 -9.27 -10.52
N VAL A 128 11.03 -8.47 -10.03
CA VAL A 128 9.63 -8.46 -10.48
C VAL A 128 9.51 -7.47 -11.64
N PRO A 129 9.14 -7.91 -12.87
CA PRO A 129 8.95 -7.02 -14.00
C PRO A 129 7.79 -6.03 -13.74
N ILE A 130 7.96 -4.77 -14.13
CA ILE A 130 6.87 -3.79 -14.13
C ILE A 130 6.18 -3.84 -15.50
N LEU A 131 4.93 -4.25 -15.52
CA LEU A 131 4.12 -4.41 -16.73
C LEU A 131 3.51 -3.09 -17.21
N GLY A 132 3.33 -2.15 -16.28
CA GLY A 132 2.76 -0.85 -16.56
C GLY A 132 2.36 -0.12 -15.28
N SER A 133 1.77 1.06 -15.44
CA SER A 133 1.27 1.89 -14.35
C SER A 133 -0.09 2.47 -14.66
N ILE A 134 -0.86 2.73 -13.61
CA ILE A 134 -2.09 3.52 -13.68
C ILE A 134 -1.72 4.96 -13.38
N ASP A 135 -1.72 5.79 -14.40
CA ASP A 135 -1.31 7.18 -14.30
C ASP A 135 -2.52 8.13 -14.47
N GLN A 136 -2.36 9.34 -14.01
CA GLN A 136 -3.39 10.38 -14.14
C GLN A 136 -3.79 10.59 -15.61
N PRO A 137 -5.09 10.83 -15.88
CA PRO A 137 -6.18 11.08 -14.92
C PRO A 137 -6.84 9.81 -14.35
N GLY A 138 -6.28 8.62 -14.59
CA GLY A 138 -6.72 7.37 -13.99
C GLY A 138 -6.29 7.25 -12.54
N PHE A 139 -7.18 6.69 -11.69
CA PHE A 139 -6.90 6.39 -10.30
C PHE A 139 -7.39 4.99 -9.98
N LEU A 140 -6.51 4.17 -9.43
CA LEU A 140 -6.84 2.84 -8.94
C LEU A 140 -5.85 2.48 -7.82
N GLU A 141 -6.36 1.99 -6.73
CA GLU A 141 -5.58 1.49 -5.61
C GLU A 141 -5.73 -0.03 -5.52
N GLY A 142 -4.70 -0.71 -5.04
CA GLY A 142 -4.69 -2.17 -4.98
C GLY A 142 -5.81 -2.77 -4.13
N GLY A 143 -6.37 -2.00 -3.18
CA GLY A 143 -7.58 -2.35 -2.46
C GLY A 143 -8.82 -2.50 -3.34
N GLY A 144 -8.86 -1.82 -4.50
CA GLY A 144 -9.90 -1.94 -5.53
C GLY A 144 -9.65 -3.05 -6.55
N VAL A 145 -8.58 -3.86 -6.40
CA VAL A 145 -8.22 -4.93 -7.34
C VAL A 145 -8.41 -6.29 -6.69
N THR A 146 -9.14 -7.17 -7.35
CA THR A 146 -9.33 -8.57 -6.95
C THR A 146 -8.85 -9.49 -8.06
N LEU A 147 -7.90 -10.37 -7.73
CA LEU A 147 -7.42 -11.39 -8.65
C LEU A 147 -8.43 -12.53 -8.76
N ILE A 148 -8.79 -12.91 -9.99
CA ILE A 148 -9.79 -13.95 -10.28
C ILE A 148 -9.13 -15.22 -10.84
N GLY A 149 -7.90 -15.11 -11.34
CA GLY A 149 -7.12 -16.20 -11.92
C GLY A 149 -5.78 -15.70 -12.40
N ASP A 150 -5.05 -16.54 -13.09
CA ASP A 150 -3.74 -16.20 -13.65
C ASP A 150 -3.87 -15.00 -14.60
N ASP A 151 -3.21 -13.90 -14.24
CA ASP A 151 -3.20 -12.65 -14.99
C ASP A 151 -4.57 -12.01 -15.29
N ILE A 152 -5.61 -12.43 -14.55
CA ILE A 152 -6.96 -11.89 -14.66
C ILE A 152 -7.35 -11.22 -13.34
N ALA A 153 -7.76 -9.96 -13.43
CA ALA A 153 -8.24 -9.20 -12.28
C ALA A 153 -9.53 -8.43 -12.60
N ALA A 154 -10.41 -8.33 -11.62
CA ALA A 154 -11.48 -7.34 -11.60
C ALA A 154 -10.98 -6.11 -10.85
N ALA A 155 -11.23 -4.93 -11.40
CA ALA A 155 -10.85 -3.66 -10.79
C ALA A 155 -12.05 -2.72 -10.73
N PHE A 156 -12.20 -2.07 -9.58
CA PHE A 156 -13.23 -1.07 -9.34
C PHE A 156 -12.53 0.25 -9.00
N PRO A 157 -12.44 1.21 -9.95
CA PRO A 157 -11.84 2.50 -9.68
C PRO A 157 -12.69 3.24 -8.62
N LEU A 158 -12.03 3.67 -7.56
CA LEU A 158 -12.66 4.56 -6.59
C LEU A 158 -12.85 5.93 -7.25
N ARG A 159 -14.10 6.33 -7.50
CA ARG A 159 -14.38 7.69 -7.98
C ARG A 159 -14.26 8.67 -6.81
N PRO A 160 -13.46 9.73 -6.94
CA PRO A 160 -13.47 10.80 -5.95
C PRO A 160 -14.91 11.34 -5.82
N GLY A 161 -15.46 11.30 -4.61
CA GLY A 161 -16.80 11.83 -4.30
C GLY A 161 -17.95 10.83 -4.28
N GLN A 162 -17.80 9.58 -4.67
CA GLN A 162 -18.77 8.52 -4.34
C GLN A 162 -18.47 7.90 -2.98
N ARG A 163 -18.62 8.68 -1.91
CA ARG A 163 -19.13 8.07 -0.67
C ARG A 163 -20.51 7.58 -1.05
N SER A 164 -20.77 6.29 -0.92
CA SER A 164 -22.12 5.78 -0.92
C SER A 164 -22.87 6.60 0.14
N ARG A 165 -23.69 7.53 -0.27
CA ARG A 165 -24.73 8.06 0.59
C ARG A 165 -25.72 6.90 0.74
N ASP A 166 -25.40 5.98 1.64
CA ASP A 166 -26.39 5.04 2.13
C ASP A 166 -27.22 5.83 3.13
N PRO A 167 -28.48 6.16 2.80
CA PRO A 167 -29.36 6.93 3.68
C PRO A 167 -29.66 6.22 5.00
N SER A 168 -29.28 4.93 5.13
CA SER A 168 -29.47 4.13 6.35
C SER A 168 -28.42 4.43 7.43
N VAL A 169 -27.25 4.96 7.05
CA VAL A 169 -26.16 5.27 8.00
C VAL A 169 -26.35 6.63 8.66
N GLU A 170 -27.06 7.57 8.04
CA GLU A 170 -27.35 8.88 8.64
C GLU A 170 -28.33 8.83 9.82
N ARG A 171 -29.14 7.78 9.96
CA ARG A 171 -30.13 7.65 11.05
C ARG A 171 -29.55 7.13 12.36
N ALA A 172 -28.31 6.64 12.39
CA ALA A 172 -27.71 6.06 13.60
C ALA A 172 -26.97 7.09 14.49
N ASN A 173 -26.77 8.34 14.02
CA ASN A 173 -26.01 9.35 14.75
C ASN A 173 -26.87 10.46 15.40
N HIS A 174 -28.19 10.34 15.42
CA HIS A 174 -29.12 11.29 16.06
C HIS A 174 -30.15 10.56 16.93
N GLY A 175 -29.68 9.63 17.75
CA GLY A 175 -30.45 8.98 18.79
C GLY A 175 -29.72 9.01 20.12
#